data_bc0400273421a7d2aeb46d317e823733
#
_entry.id   bc0400273421a7d2aeb46d317e823733
#
_cell.length_a   1.000
_cell.length_b   1.000
_cell.length_c   1.000
_cell.angle_alpha   90.00
_cell.angle_beta   90.00
_cell.angle_gamma   90.00
#
_symmetry.space_group_name_H-M   'P 1'
#
loop_
_entity.id
_entity.type
_entity.pdbx_description
1 polymer ?
#
loop_
_entity_poly.entity_id
_entity_poly.type
_entity_poly.pdbx_seq_one_letter_code
_entity_poly.pdbx_strand_id
1 'polypeptide(L)'
;LISFARSLVKTDGVSYDAVMSMAINLDNQFNLPADYGSLDSRWNRNQVGPFIKLLKKFVKDSRFDAFYHSNENLYQEAVSRFMPIYKSIDTQWYNDFYGQKSNDRFHIILSMSNGPGNYGPSVTDKENVHNVFSVMGAWVTDSVGMVVYPPELILPILIHEFNHSFINFDPEMFRTSGEQIYAAVGEQMARQAYGQWSIV
;
A
#
# COMPACT_ATOMS: atom_id res chain seq x y z
N LEU A 1 14.31 2.95 17.34
CA LEU A 1 13.24 2.96 16.34
C LEU A 1 11.94 2.36 16.88
N ILE A 2 11.94 1.12 17.38
CA ILE A 2 10.72 0.40 17.80
C ILE A 2 9.87 1.21 18.80
N SER A 3 10.47 1.73 19.87
CA SER A 3 9.73 2.53 20.87
C SER A 3 9.14 3.79 20.27
N PHE A 4 9.87 4.45 19.37
CA PHE A 4 9.40 5.64 18.70
C PHE A 4 8.26 5.32 17.73
N ALA A 5 8.38 4.26 16.93
CA ALA A 5 7.31 3.81 16.05
C ALA A 5 6.03 3.45 16.83
N ARG A 6 6.15 2.74 17.96
CA ARG A 6 5.00 2.45 18.84
C ARG A 6 4.33 3.72 19.39
N SER A 7 5.12 4.74 19.71
CA SER A 7 4.57 6.02 20.14
C SER A 7 3.79 6.70 19.00
N LEU A 8 4.31 6.73 17.78
CA LEU A 8 3.61 7.26 16.60
C LEU A 8 2.26 6.58 16.35
N VAL A 9 2.23 5.24 16.45
CA VAL A 9 0.97 4.48 16.34
C VAL A 9 -0.01 4.88 17.43
N LYS A 10 0.46 5.00 18.67
CA LYS A 10 -0.42 5.25 19.84
C LYS A 10 -0.93 6.69 19.90
N THR A 11 -0.11 7.67 19.55
CA THR A 11 -0.43 9.10 19.75
C THR A 11 -0.99 9.75 18.48
N ASP A 12 -0.52 9.33 17.32
CA ASP A 12 -0.81 9.98 16.03
C ASP A 12 -1.53 9.04 15.04
N GLY A 13 -1.72 7.78 15.40
CA GLY A 13 -2.36 6.80 14.53
C GLY A 13 -1.55 6.44 13.28
N VAL A 14 -0.23 6.67 13.31
CA VAL A 14 0.66 6.36 12.18
C VAL A 14 0.80 4.84 12.05
N SER A 15 -0.07 4.25 11.24
CA SER A 15 -0.12 2.81 10.95
C SER A 15 -0.62 2.58 9.53
N TYR A 16 -0.46 1.36 9.03
CA TYR A 16 -0.98 0.92 7.73
C TYR A 16 -0.61 1.89 6.58
N ASP A 17 -1.60 2.55 5.98
CA ASP A 17 -1.44 3.44 4.83
C ASP A 17 -0.47 4.60 5.09
N ALA A 18 -0.48 5.16 6.31
CA ALA A 18 0.46 6.21 6.68
C ALA A 18 1.92 5.73 6.59
N VAL A 19 2.20 4.49 6.99
CA VAL A 19 3.54 3.90 6.85
C VAL A 19 3.90 3.71 5.38
N MET A 20 2.94 3.26 4.57
CA MET A 20 3.15 3.06 3.13
C MET A 20 3.37 4.38 2.40
N SER A 21 2.63 5.45 2.77
CA SER A 21 2.87 6.79 2.21
C SER A 21 4.30 7.28 2.46
N MET A 22 4.87 6.97 3.63
CA MET A 22 6.28 7.25 3.92
C MET A 22 7.20 6.41 3.02
N ALA A 23 6.96 5.10 2.94
CA ALA A 23 7.83 4.16 2.25
C ALA A 23 8.00 4.49 0.76
N ILE A 24 6.91 4.81 0.06
CA ILE A 24 6.95 5.13 -1.39
C ILE A 24 7.60 6.47 -1.70
N ASN A 25 7.75 7.36 -0.72
CA ASN A 25 8.40 8.65 -0.86
C ASN A 25 9.89 8.63 -0.53
N LEU A 26 10.40 7.54 0.03
CA LEU A 26 11.82 7.41 0.36
C LEU A 26 12.64 7.02 -0.87
N ASP A 27 13.78 7.70 -1.05
CA ASP A 27 14.80 7.25 -1.98
C ASP A 27 15.61 6.06 -1.43
N ASN A 28 16.50 5.51 -2.25
CA ASN A 28 17.37 4.39 -1.85
C ASN A 28 18.33 4.71 -0.69
N GLN A 29 18.45 5.97 -0.29
CA GLN A 29 19.22 6.44 0.85
C GLN A 29 18.34 6.82 2.04
N PHE A 30 17.06 6.49 1.96
CA PHE A 30 16.05 6.84 2.96
C PHE A 30 15.91 8.36 3.16
N ASN A 31 16.00 9.16 2.09
CA ASN A 31 15.67 10.57 2.14
C ASN A 31 14.27 10.79 1.59
N LEU A 32 13.58 11.79 2.13
CA LEU A 32 12.32 12.29 1.62
C LEU A 32 12.54 13.51 0.72
N PRO A 33 11.63 13.78 -0.22
CA PRO A 33 11.54 15.06 -0.89
C PRO A 33 11.39 16.21 0.11
N ALA A 34 11.88 17.40 -0.24
CA ALA A 34 11.91 18.55 0.68
C ALA A 34 10.52 19.07 1.09
N ASP A 35 9.51 18.82 0.28
CA ASP A 35 8.15 19.33 0.48
C ASP A 35 7.23 18.42 1.29
N TYR A 36 7.57 17.14 1.45
CA TYR A 36 6.74 16.13 2.13
C TYR A 36 5.27 16.06 1.64
N GLY A 37 4.97 16.63 0.47
CA GLY A 37 3.60 16.93 0.04
C GLY A 37 2.65 15.74 -0.10
N SER A 38 3.19 14.53 -0.23
CA SER A 38 2.43 13.30 -0.43
C SER A 38 2.39 12.37 0.80
N LEU A 39 2.91 12.82 1.95
CA LEU A 39 2.78 12.04 3.18
C LEU A 39 1.35 12.11 3.74
N ASP A 40 0.88 10.99 4.25
CA ASP A 40 -0.39 10.90 4.97
C ASP A 40 -0.43 11.93 6.12
N SER A 41 -1.59 12.55 6.33
CA SER A 41 -1.80 13.64 7.30
C SER A 41 -1.50 13.24 8.75
N ARG A 42 -1.50 11.95 9.08
CA ARG A 42 -1.10 11.43 10.39
C ARG A 42 0.39 11.63 10.69
N TRP A 43 1.22 11.86 9.67
CA TRP A 43 2.63 12.20 9.88
C TRP A 43 2.79 13.65 10.33
N ASN A 44 3.04 13.86 11.61
CA ASN A 44 3.44 15.17 12.12
C ASN A 44 4.84 15.55 11.60
N ARG A 45 4.95 16.70 10.94
CA ARG A 45 6.22 17.16 10.32
C ARG A 45 7.39 17.17 11.29
N ASN A 46 7.15 17.47 12.59
CA ASN A 46 8.17 17.46 13.61
C ASN A 46 8.71 16.06 13.94
N GLN A 47 7.98 15.01 13.60
CA GLN A 47 8.34 13.62 13.88
C GLN A 47 9.01 12.92 12.69
N VAL A 48 8.80 13.44 11.48
CA VAL A 48 9.35 12.86 10.24
C VAL A 48 10.88 12.81 10.28
N GLY A 49 11.54 13.92 10.55
CA GLY A 49 13.01 13.96 10.63
C GLY A 49 13.60 13.01 11.67
N PRO A 50 13.13 13.02 12.93
CA PRO A 50 13.53 12.04 13.95
C PRO A 50 13.29 10.59 13.51
N PHE A 51 12.16 10.28 12.88
CA PHE A 51 11.87 8.94 12.37
C PHE A 51 12.89 8.49 11.32
N ILE A 52 13.13 9.32 10.29
CA ILE A 52 14.11 9.03 9.23
C ILE A 52 15.50 8.79 9.80
N LYS A 53 15.93 9.62 10.75
CA LYS A 53 17.23 9.43 11.43
C LYS A 53 17.32 8.06 12.12
N LEU A 54 16.25 7.67 12.82
CA LEU A 54 16.19 6.38 13.50
C LEU A 54 16.10 5.21 12.51
N LEU A 55 15.39 5.38 11.39
CA LEU A 55 15.31 4.38 10.33
C LEU A 55 16.69 4.11 9.72
N LYS A 56 17.41 5.16 9.31
CA LYS A 56 18.78 5.05 8.78
C LYS A 56 19.72 4.36 9.76
N LYS A 57 19.61 4.73 11.05
CA LYS A 57 20.41 4.07 12.10
C LYS A 57 20.04 2.59 12.21
N PHE A 58 18.77 2.25 12.19
CA PHE A 58 18.30 0.86 12.25
C PHE A 58 18.83 0.04 11.07
N VAL A 59 18.70 0.53 9.84
CA VAL A 59 19.20 -0.14 8.63
C VAL A 59 20.69 -0.44 8.75
N LYS A 60 21.48 0.55 9.22
CA LYS A 60 22.91 0.39 9.44
C LYS A 60 23.23 -0.63 10.54
N ASP A 61 22.61 -0.49 11.72
CA ASP A 61 22.93 -1.30 12.90
C ASP A 61 22.50 -2.76 12.74
N SER A 62 21.37 -2.99 12.07
CA SER A 62 20.86 -4.34 11.77
C SER A 62 21.57 -5.01 10.59
N ARG A 63 22.41 -4.28 9.86
CA ARG A 63 22.97 -4.72 8.58
C ARG A 63 21.89 -5.22 7.62
N PHE A 64 20.79 -4.44 7.53
CA PHE A 64 19.60 -4.81 6.75
C PHE A 64 19.94 -5.14 5.30
N ASP A 65 20.86 -4.41 4.68
CA ASP A 65 21.29 -4.67 3.30
C ASP A 65 21.92 -6.08 3.15
N ALA A 66 22.74 -6.49 4.11
CA ALA A 66 23.33 -7.83 4.10
C ALA A 66 22.25 -8.91 4.28
N PHE A 67 21.25 -8.67 5.14
CA PHE A 67 20.11 -9.55 5.30
C PHE A 67 19.32 -9.66 3.99
N TYR A 68 19.00 -8.53 3.35
CA TYR A 68 18.25 -8.50 2.10
C TYR A 68 18.98 -9.27 1.00
N HIS A 69 20.27 -9.01 0.78
CA HIS A 69 21.07 -9.71 -0.23
C HIS A 69 21.20 -11.21 0.06
N SER A 70 21.33 -11.61 1.32
CA SER A 70 21.40 -13.04 1.66
C SER A 70 20.09 -13.79 1.42
N ASN A 71 18.97 -13.08 1.27
CA ASN A 71 17.66 -13.63 0.99
C ASN A 71 17.13 -13.29 -0.43
N GLU A 72 18.00 -12.83 -1.32
CA GLU A 72 17.61 -12.40 -2.67
C GLU A 72 16.85 -13.50 -3.45
N ASN A 73 17.28 -14.75 -3.31
CA ASN A 73 16.61 -15.89 -3.96
C ASN A 73 15.13 -16.02 -3.53
N LEU A 74 14.82 -15.71 -2.26
CA LEU A 74 13.45 -15.72 -1.77
C LEU A 74 12.59 -14.67 -2.49
N TYR A 75 13.12 -13.47 -2.67
CA TYR A 75 12.41 -12.38 -3.36
C TYR A 75 12.26 -12.68 -4.85
N GLN A 76 13.30 -13.23 -5.48
CA GLN A 76 13.25 -13.62 -6.90
C GLN A 76 12.22 -14.73 -7.14
N GLU A 77 12.14 -15.71 -6.24
CA GLU A 77 11.12 -16.77 -6.33
C GLU A 77 9.71 -16.18 -6.16
N ALA A 78 9.49 -15.25 -5.22
CA ALA A 78 8.22 -14.57 -5.07
C ALA A 78 7.80 -13.82 -6.35
N VAL A 79 8.74 -13.09 -6.96
CA VAL A 79 8.51 -12.42 -8.25
C VAL A 79 8.16 -13.42 -9.35
N SER A 80 8.91 -14.52 -9.45
CA SER A 80 8.66 -15.57 -10.44
C SER A 80 7.24 -16.15 -10.32
N ARG A 81 6.79 -16.42 -9.11
CA ARG A 81 5.45 -16.93 -8.81
C ARG A 81 4.34 -15.90 -9.07
N PHE A 82 4.63 -14.61 -8.98
CA PHE A 82 3.68 -13.55 -9.27
C PHE A 82 3.57 -13.22 -10.77
N MET A 83 4.58 -13.55 -11.56
CA MET A 83 4.65 -13.20 -13.00
C MET A 83 3.42 -13.60 -13.83
N PRO A 84 2.75 -14.75 -13.62
CA PRO A 84 1.52 -15.06 -14.35
C PRO A 84 0.41 -14.03 -14.12
N ILE A 85 0.25 -13.56 -12.88
CA ILE A 85 -0.72 -12.51 -12.52
C ILE A 85 -0.33 -11.19 -13.19
N TYR A 86 0.93 -10.79 -13.05
CA TYR A 86 1.45 -9.56 -13.68
C TYR A 86 1.13 -9.50 -15.18
N LYS A 87 1.32 -10.61 -15.91
CA LYS A 87 1.04 -10.69 -17.35
C LYS A 87 -0.45 -10.65 -17.70
N SER A 88 -1.34 -10.89 -16.75
CA SER A 88 -2.79 -10.85 -16.96
C SER A 88 -3.43 -9.50 -16.65
N ILE A 89 -2.66 -8.54 -16.10
CA ILE A 89 -3.15 -7.22 -15.75
C ILE A 89 -3.29 -6.37 -17.01
N ASP A 90 -4.47 -5.80 -17.20
CA ASP A 90 -4.73 -4.79 -18.21
C ASP A 90 -4.82 -3.42 -17.57
N THR A 91 -3.74 -2.65 -17.62
CA THR A 91 -3.71 -1.29 -17.08
C THR A 91 -4.43 -0.28 -17.97
N GLN A 92 -4.64 -0.60 -19.26
CA GLN A 92 -5.43 0.24 -20.16
C GLN A 92 -6.89 0.34 -19.70
N TRP A 93 -7.39 -0.69 -19.02
CA TRP A 93 -8.73 -0.69 -18.43
C TRP A 93 -8.98 0.54 -17.55
N TYR A 94 -7.98 1.02 -16.81
CA TYR A 94 -8.11 2.20 -15.95
C TYR A 94 -8.38 3.47 -16.76
N ASN A 95 -7.68 3.66 -17.88
CA ASN A 95 -7.92 4.78 -18.77
C ASN A 95 -9.33 4.73 -19.38
N ASP A 96 -9.76 3.55 -19.79
CA ASP A 96 -11.06 3.35 -20.44
C ASP A 96 -12.20 3.52 -19.43
N PHE A 97 -12.05 2.99 -18.22
CA PHE A 97 -13.08 3.04 -17.18
C PHE A 97 -13.20 4.43 -16.55
N TYR A 98 -12.10 5.06 -16.18
CA TYR A 98 -12.12 6.39 -15.55
C TYR A 98 -12.14 7.54 -16.54
N GLY A 99 -12.06 7.28 -17.85
CA GLY A 99 -12.14 8.28 -18.91
C GLY A 99 -10.97 9.27 -18.94
N GLN A 100 -9.87 8.96 -18.33
CA GLN A 100 -8.68 9.79 -18.26
C GLN A 100 -7.57 9.15 -19.09
N LYS A 101 -6.98 9.93 -19.99
CA LYS A 101 -5.69 9.56 -20.58
C LYS A 101 -4.60 9.97 -19.59
N SER A 102 -4.24 9.06 -18.72
CA SER A 102 -3.22 9.30 -17.70
C SER A 102 -1.86 8.75 -18.15
N ASN A 103 -0.79 9.44 -17.73
CA ASN A 103 0.56 8.90 -17.77
C ASN A 103 0.88 8.11 -16.50
N ASP A 104 -0.10 7.39 -15.97
CA ASP A 104 0.08 6.66 -14.73
C ASP A 104 1.07 5.53 -14.92
N ARG A 105 1.97 5.39 -13.96
CA ARG A 105 2.87 4.24 -13.85
C ARG A 105 2.39 3.33 -12.74
N PHE A 106 2.06 2.10 -13.08
CA PHE A 106 1.60 1.09 -12.15
C PHE A 106 2.78 0.29 -11.60
N HIS A 107 2.87 0.22 -10.28
CA HIS A 107 3.93 -0.49 -9.57
C HIS A 107 3.33 -1.55 -8.66
N ILE A 108 3.89 -2.75 -8.70
CA ILE A 108 3.52 -3.82 -7.78
C ILE A 108 4.73 -4.12 -6.89
N ILE A 109 4.53 -4.04 -5.59
CA ILE A 109 5.56 -4.34 -4.60
C ILE A 109 5.14 -5.61 -3.85
N LEU A 110 5.92 -6.67 -3.98
CA LEU A 110 5.69 -7.90 -3.23
C LEU A 110 6.37 -7.77 -1.87
N SER A 111 5.57 -7.48 -0.84
CA SER A 111 6.08 -7.23 0.50
C SER A 111 6.02 -8.50 1.36
N MET A 112 7.16 -9.16 1.50
CA MET A 112 7.28 -10.40 2.28
C MET A 112 7.15 -10.17 3.80
N SER A 113 7.19 -8.92 4.25
CA SER A 113 7.17 -8.56 5.68
C SER A 113 5.85 -7.98 6.18
N ASN A 114 4.87 -7.78 5.31
CA ASN A 114 3.58 -7.17 5.67
C ASN A 114 2.54 -8.16 6.23
N GLY A 115 2.84 -9.46 6.25
CA GLY A 115 1.81 -10.46 6.50
C GLY A 115 0.68 -10.33 5.47
N PRO A 116 -0.59 -10.36 5.89
CA PRO A 116 -1.74 -10.27 4.97
C PRO A 116 -2.10 -8.84 4.54
N GLY A 117 -1.37 -7.81 4.98
CA GLY A 117 -1.69 -6.42 4.67
C GLY A 117 -1.39 -6.06 3.22
N ASN A 118 -2.37 -5.44 2.54
CA ASN A 118 -2.22 -4.88 1.20
C ASN A 118 -2.51 -3.39 1.27
N TYR A 119 -1.91 -2.59 0.36
CA TYR A 119 -2.01 -1.13 0.42
C TYR A 119 -1.89 -0.53 -0.99
N GLY A 120 -2.66 0.53 -1.25
CA GLY A 120 -2.73 1.23 -2.52
C GLY A 120 -2.27 2.69 -2.48
N PRO A 121 -1.05 3.00 -2.01
CA PRO A 121 -0.57 4.37 -1.99
C PRO A 121 -0.22 4.87 -3.40
N SER A 122 -0.20 6.20 -3.57
CA SER A 122 0.27 6.84 -4.80
C SER A 122 1.09 8.08 -4.51
N VAL A 123 1.89 8.48 -5.48
CA VAL A 123 2.70 9.70 -5.42
C VAL A 123 2.89 10.27 -6.82
N THR A 124 2.75 11.59 -6.96
CA THR A 124 3.15 12.29 -8.18
C THR A 124 4.60 12.72 -8.05
N ASP A 125 5.44 12.32 -8.99
CA ASP A 125 6.85 12.65 -9.00
C ASP A 125 7.10 14.07 -9.54
N LYS A 126 8.38 14.48 -9.56
CA LYS A 126 8.80 15.81 -10.02
C LYS A 126 8.57 16.04 -11.53
N GLU A 127 8.42 14.97 -12.30
CA GLU A 127 8.11 14.99 -13.72
C GLU A 127 6.60 15.03 -13.98
N ASN A 128 5.82 15.21 -12.93
CA ASN A 128 4.35 15.17 -12.95
C ASN A 128 3.79 13.83 -13.44
N VAL A 129 4.51 12.74 -13.20
CA VAL A 129 4.04 11.38 -13.45
C VAL A 129 3.39 10.85 -12.17
N HIS A 130 2.16 10.40 -12.29
CA HIS A 130 1.44 9.76 -11.19
C HIS A 130 1.85 8.29 -11.08
N ASN A 131 2.52 7.95 -9.99
CA ASN A 131 2.98 6.61 -9.69
C ASN A 131 1.97 5.95 -8.74
N VAL A 132 1.32 4.92 -9.22
CA VAL A 132 0.26 4.15 -8.54
C VAL A 132 0.85 2.84 -8.05
N PHE A 133 0.71 2.56 -6.77
CA PHE A 133 1.30 1.37 -6.16
C PHE A 133 0.23 0.39 -5.69
N SER A 134 0.52 -0.89 -5.83
CA SER A 134 -0.13 -1.96 -5.08
C SER A 134 0.95 -2.70 -4.28
N VAL A 135 0.95 -2.52 -2.97
CA VAL A 135 1.84 -3.22 -2.04
C VAL A 135 1.13 -4.48 -1.58
N MET A 136 1.56 -5.62 -2.09
CA MET A 136 0.92 -6.91 -1.85
C MET A 136 1.60 -7.67 -0.72
N GLY A 137 0.86 -8.02 0.31
CA GLY A 137 1.34 -8.85 1.41
C GLY A 137 1.49 -10.33 1.05
N ALA A 138 2.20 -11.07 1.90
CA ALA A 138 2.39 -12.51 1.80
C ALA A 138 1.52 -13.22 2.85
N TRP A 139 0.39 -13.80 2.44
CA TRP A 139 -0.61 -14.37 3.34
C TRP A 139 -1.06 -15.79 3.01
N VAL A 140 -0.70 -16.29 1.83
CA VAL A 140 -0.88 -17.70 1.47
C VAL A 140 0.49 -18.30 1.19
N THR A 141 0.77 -19.45 1.77
CA THR A 141 2.03 -20.16 1.58
C THR A 141 1.77 -21.61 1.17
N ASP A 142 2.72 -22.18 0.45
CA ASP A 142 2.74 -23.61 0.14
C ASP A 142 3.25 -24.46 1.33
N SER A 143 3.35 -25.76 1.12
CA SER A 143 3.77 -26.74 2.14
C SER A 143 5.21 -26.54 2.62
N VAL A 144 6.03 -25.80 1.88
CA VAL A 144 7.42 -25.46 2.27
C VAL A 144 7.56 -24.05 2.81
N GLY A 145 6.43 -23.34 2.99
CA GLY A 145 6.39 -22.01 3.57
C GLY A 145 6.69 -20.88 2.57
N MET A 146 6.76 -21.17 1.27
CA MET A 146 6.96 -20.15 0.25
C MET A 146 5.63 -19.52 -0.16
N VAL A 147 5.61 -18.19 -0.34
CA VAL A 147 4.42 -17.47 -0.75
C VAL A 147 3.87 -17.96 -2.08
N VAL A 148 2.55 -18.08 -2.16
CA VAL A 148 1.80 -18.37 -3.39
C VAL A 148 0.77 -17.25 -3.64
N TYR A 149 0.45 -17.05 -4.89
CA TYR A 149 -0.45 -15.98 -5.34
C TYR A 149 -1.59 -16.59 -6.18
N PRO A 150 -2.65 -17.14 -5.54
CA PRO A 150 -3.80 -17.65 -6.26
C PRO A 150 -4.49 -16.51 -7.03
N PRO A 151 -4.62 -16.58 -8.36
CA PRO A 151 -5.14 -15.47 -9.16
C PRO A 151 -6.53 -15.01 -8.75
N GLU A 152 -7.40 -15.96 -8.38
CA GLU A 152 -8.78 -15.70 -7.96
C GLU A 152 -8.88 -14.89 -6.65
N LEU A 153 -7.83 -14.92 -5.82
CA LEU A 153 -7.74 -14.12 -4.60
C LEU A 153 -6.97 -12.81 -4.83
N ILE A 154 -5.91 -12.88 -5.61
CA ILE A 154 -4.94 -11.78 -5.73
C ILE A 154 -5.40 -10.71 -6.70
N LEU A 155 -5.98 -11.07 -7.86
CA LEU A 155 -6.42 -10.08 -8.86
C LEU A 155 -7.45 -9.08 -8.32
N PRO A 156 -8.52 -9.49 -7.61
CA PRO A 156 -9.46 -8.53 -7.04
C PRO A 156 -8.82 -7.57 -6.04
N ILE A 157 -7.88 -8.06 -5.23
CA ILE A 157 -7.17 -7.24 -4.24
C ILE A 157 -6.23 -6.26 -4.95
N LEU A 158 -5.47 -6.72 -5.93
CA LEU A 158 -4.58 -5.87 -6.71
C LEU A 158 -5.32 -4.72 -7.38
N ILE A 159 -6.48 -5.00 -7.99
CA ILE A 159 -7.35 -3.99 -8.59
C ILE A 159 -7.89 -3.04 -7.51
N HIS A 160 -8.30 -3.56 -6.37
CA HIS A 160 -8.77 -2.76 -5.24
C HIS A 160 -7.70 -1.76 -4.76
N GLU A 161 -6.47 -2.23 -4.57
CA GLU A 161 -5.37 -1.37 -4.13
C GLU A 161 -5.03 -0.27 -5.16
N PHE A 162 -5.01 -0.60 -6.45
CA PHE A 162 -4.83 0.43 -7.47
C PHE A 162 -5.98 1.44 -7.48
N ASN A 163 -7.21 1.00 -7.26
CA ASN A 163 -8.38 1.88 -7.26
C ASN A 163 -8.31 2.98 -6.20
N HIS A 164 -7.61 2.77 -5.07
CA HIS A 164 -7.39 3.82 -4.07
C HIS A 164 -6.79 5.11 -4.66
N SER A 165 -6.03 5.00 -5.75
CA SER A 165 -5.40 6.13 -6.42
C SER A 165 -6.32 6.90 -7.40
N PHE A 166 -7.45 6.32 -7.77
CA PHE A 166 -8.38 6.89 -8.74
C PHE A 166 -9.69 7.36 -8.11
N ILE A 167 -10.02 6.89 -6.93
CA ILE A 167 -11.24 7.27 -6.23
C ILE A 167 -10.93 8.49 -5.36
N ASN A 168 -11.35 9.67 -5.86
CA ASN A 168 -11.38 10.85 -5.03
C ASN A 168 -12.59 10.75 -4.10
N PHE A 169 -12.36 10.47 -2.85
CA PHE A 169 -13.40 10.51 -1.84
C PHE A 169 -13.84 11.96 -1.61
N ASP A 170 -15.02 12.33 -2.13
CA ASP A 170 -15.79 13.41 -1.57
C ASP A 170 -16.69 12.82 -0.46
N PRO A 171 -16.33 13.04 0.82
CA PRO A 171 -17.07 12.43 1.93
C PRO A 171 -18.54 12.81 1.93
N GLU A 172 -18.90 14.02 1.47
CA GLU A 172 -20.28 14.52 1.48
C GLU A 172 -21.13 13.84 0.40
N MET A 173 -20.58 13.67 -0.80
CA MET A 173 -21.26 12.97 -1.89
C MET A 173 -21.51 11.49 -1.56
N PHE A 174 -20.51 10.83 -0.97
CA PHE A 174 -20.62 9.41 -0.63
C PHE A 174 -21.46 9.17 0.62
N ARG A 175 -21.52 10.10 1.57
CA ARG A 175 -22.32 9.96 2.78
C ARG A 175 -23.81 9.72 2.47
N THR A 176 -24.42 10.57 1.66
CA THR A 176 -25.85 10.46 1.31
C THR A 176 -26.14 9.16 0.54
N SER A 177 -25.31 8.84 -0.46
CA SER A 177 -25.47 7.60 -1.22
C SER A 177 -25.17 6.36 -0.38
N GLY A 178 -24.16 6.42 0.49
CA GLY A 178 -23.80 5.36 1.42
C GLY A 178 -24.91 5.08 2.44
N GLU A 179 -25.51 6.12 3.01
CA GLU A 179 -26.65 6.00 3.94
C GLU A 179 -27.85 5.33 3.28
N GLN A 180 -28.15 5.66 2.03
CA GLN A 180 -29.23 5.03 1.27
C GLN A 180 -28.96 3.55 0.99
N ILE A 181 -27.75 3.22 0.56
CA ILE A 181 -27.32 1.83 0.31
C ILE A 181 -27.33 1.04 1.62
N TYR A 182 -26.79 1.62 2.69
CA TYR A 182 -26.76 0.97 3.99
C TYR A 182 -28.17 0.72 4.55
N ALA A 183 -29.09 1.67 4.39
CA ALA A 183 -30.48 1.49 4.78
C ALA A 183 -31.15 0.34 4.02
N ALA A 184 -30.79 0.13 2.74
CA ALA A 184 -31.37 -0.91 1.89
C ALA A 184 -30.78 -2.32 2.14
N VAL A 185 -29.46 -2.41 2.34
CA VAL A 185 -28.74 -3.70 2.37
C VAL A 185 -27.77 -3.86 3.56
N GLY A 186 -27.72 -2.89 4.46
CA GLY A 186 -26.73 -2.82 5.52
C GLY A 186 -26.69 -4.04 6.46
N GLU A 187 -27.87 -4.59 6.83
CA GLU A 187 -27.92 -5.81 7.64
C GLU A 187 -27.32 -7.02 6.92
N GLN A 188 -27.54 -7.12 5.62
CA GLN A 188 -26.96 -8.20 4.83
C GLN A 188 -25.45 -8.04 4.67
N MET A 189 -24.99 -6.82 4.46
CA MET A 189 -23.55 -6.51 4.36
C MET A 189 -22.84 -6.67 5.70
N ALA A 190 -23.46 -6.28 6.81
CA ALA A 190 -22.90 -6.44 8.15
C ALA A 190 -22.68 -7.92 8.55
N ARG A 191 -23.41 -8.84 7.93
CA ARG A 191 -23.20 -10.29 8.12
C ARG A 191 -22.04 -10.86 7.29
N GLN A 192 -21.51 -10.09 6.36
CA GLN A 192 -20.34 -10.46 5.55
C GLN A 192 -19.07 -9.87 6.17
N ALA A 193 -17.89 -10.42 5.83
CA ALA A 193 -16.61 -10.04 6.38
C ALA A 193 -16.24 -8.55 6.27
N TYR A 194 -16.92 -7.81 5.39
CA TYR A 194 -16.69 -6.39 5.13
C TYR A 194 -17.69 -5.45 5.83
N GLY A 195 -18.63 -5.96 6.62
CA GLY A 195 -19.66 -5.15 7.26
C GLY A 195 -19.12 -4.05 8.18
N GLN A 196 -17.97 -4.25 8.78
CA GLN A 196 -17.29 -3.26 9.62
C GLN A 196 -16.67 -2.09 8.85
N TRP A 197 -16.49 -2.22 7.54
CA TRP A 197 -15.86 -1.20 6.68
C TRP A 197 -16.88 -0.43 5.84
N SER A 198 -18.14 -0.81 5.88
CA SER A 198 -19.22 -0.20 5.09
C SER A 198 -19.83 1.06 5.73
N ILE A 199 -19.31 1.48 6.88
CA ILE A 199 -19.78 2.65 7.62
C ILE A 199 -18.61 3.62 7.79
N VAL A 200 -18.28 4.34 6.76
CA VAL A 200 -17.45 5.55 6.85
C VAL A 200 -18.13 6.66 6.10
#